data_452bc5c697fd26d7b079746017d698f9
#
_entry.id   452bc5c697fd26d7b079746017d698f9
#
_cell.length_a   1.000
_cell.length_b   1.000
_cell.length_c   1.000
_cell.angle_alpha   90.00
_cell.angle_beta   90.00
_cell.angle_gamma   90.00
#
_symmetry.space_group_name_H-M   'P 1'
#
loop_
_entity.id
_entity.type
_entity.pdbx_description
1 polymer ?
#
loop_
_entity_poly.entity_id
_entity_poly.type
_entity_poly.pdbx_seq_one_letter_code
_entity_poly.pdbx_strand_id
1 'polypeptide(L)'
;MKKFLNLILNGAGAVLAIVALFLGFAPVAASITSSGVGPTTTVTVDDYNSLFGMFTDDNGSKYVGVGVVIIIFLVIAILAIGLLIAAEFLKKSCEWEWIINVGVCVLMVIAGILYFAIPEITKQVTTLGSSTLTAKINLAGGPIVAGIFSLLGGLAVGFNGVKHFIFKK
;
A
#
# COMPACT_ATOMS: atom_id res chain seq x y z
N MET A 1 -11.93 -7.26 -29.04
CA MET A 1 -10.66 -7.51 -28.32
C MET A 1 -10.27 -6.37 -27.37
N LYS A 2 -10.23 -5.08 -27.77
CA LYS A 2 -9.78 -3.98 -26.89
C LYS A 2 -10.58 -3.87 -25.58
N LYS A 3 -11.92 -3.92 -25.62
CA LYS A 3 -12.78 -3.84 -24.40
C LYS A 3 -12.54 -4.99 -23.42
N PHE A 4 -12.39 -6.20 -23.93
CA PHE A 4 -12.13 -7.37 -23.09
C PHE A 4 -10.79 -7.27 -22.35
N LEU A 5 -9.75 -6.74 -23.01
CA LEU A 5 -8.45 -6.50 -22.38
C LEU A 5 -8.54 -5.41 -21.29
N ASN A 6 -9.31 -4.33 -21.52
CA ASN A 6 -9.53 -3.30 -20.51
C ASN A 6 -10.20 -3.88 -19.26
N LEU A 7 -11.23 -4.69 -19.46
CA LEU A 7 -11.95 -5.35 -18.36
C LEU A 7 -11.03 -6.28 -17.55
N ILE A 8 -10.16 -7.06 -18.23
CA ILE A 8 -9.18 -7.93 -17.56
C ILE A 8 -8.19 -7.10 -16.74
N LEU A 9 -7.61 -6.04 -17.32
CA LEU A 9 -6.60 -5.22 -16.64
C LEU A 9 -7.20 -4.48 -15.43
N ASN A 10 -8.38 -3.90 -15.59
CA ASN A 10 -9.09 -3.23 -14.49
C ASN A 10 -9.53 -4.25 -13.44
N GLY A 11 -10.04 -5.41 -13.85
CA GLY A 11 -10.41 -6.49 -12.93
C GLY A 11 -9.22 -7.02 -12.12
N ALA A 12 -8.09 -7.26 -12.78
CA ALA A 12 -6.85 -7.67 -12.10
C ALA A 12 -6.38 -6.60 -11.12
N GLY A 13 -6.39 -5.33 -11.53
CA GLY A 13 -6.05 -4.21 -10.65
C GLY A 13 -6.96 -4.12 -9.43
N ALA A 14 -8.28 -4.28 -9.60
CA ALA A 14 -9.23 -4.29 -8.48
C ALA A 14 -8.96 -5.42 -7.49
N VAL A 15 -8.76 -6.64 -7.99
CA VAL A 15 -8.46 -7.81 -7.14
C VAL A 15 -7.17 -7.59 -6.37
N LEU A 16 -6.10 -7.12 -7.02
CA LEU A 16 -4.82 -6.85 -6.38
C LEU A 16 -4.92 -5.73 -5.33
N ALA A 17 -5.71 -4.67 -5.59
CA ALA A 17 -5.95 -3.60 -4.62
C ALA A 17 -6.73 -4.10 -3.39
N ILE A 18 -7.76 -4.94 -3.59
CA ILE A 18 -8.53 -5.56 -2.51
C ILE A 18 -7.63 -6.47 -1.67
N VAL A 19 -6.84 -7.33 -2.30
CA VAL A 19 -5.92 -8.21 -1.58
C VAL A 19 -4.86 -7.40 -0.82
N ALA A 20 -4.31 -6.33 -1.42
CA ALA A 20 -3.37 -5.44 -0.75
C ALA A 20 -3.99 -4.77 0.48
N LEU A 21 -5.25 -4.33 0.40
CA LEU A 21 -5.98 -3.76 1.52
C LEU A 21 -6.14 -4.78 2.67
N PHE A 22 -6.57 -6.01 2.36
CA PHE A 22 -6.73 -7.05 3.38
C PHE A 22 -5.40 -7.49 4.01
N LEU A 23 -4.32 -7.56 3.24
CA LEU A 23 -2.99 -7.89 3.75
C LEU A 23 -2.39 -6.80 4.65
N GLY A 24 -2.89 -5.58 4.61
CA GLY A 24 -2.57 -4.54 5.58
C GLY A 24 -3.05 -4.86 7.01
N PHE A 25 -4.00 -5.78 7.18
CA PHE A 25 -4.42 -6.33 8.48
C PHE A 25 -3.56 -7.52 8.94
N ALA A 26 -2.61 -7.98 8.13
CA ALA A 26 -1.70 -9.04 8.54
C ALA A 26 -0.73 -8.54 9.64
N PRO A 27 -0.30 -9.44 10.55
CA PRO A 27 0.60 -9.06 11.62
C PRO A 27 1.94 -8.54 11.10
N VAL A 28 2.55 -7.65 11.87
CA VAL A 28 3.88 -7.09 11.66
C VAL A 28 4.78 -7.46 12.84
N ALA A 29 6.09 -7.44 12.63
CA ALA A 29 7.06 -7.63 13.69
C ALA A 29 7.55 -6.26 14.20
N ALA A 30 7.76 -6.14 15.51
CA ALA A 30 8.42 -4.99 16.12
C ALA A 30 9.83 -5.39 16.57
N SER A 31 10.81 -4.51 16.41
CA SER A 31 12.15 -4.74 16.92
C SER A 31 12.64 -3.54 17.74
N ILE A 32 13.29 -3.86 18.87
CA ILE A 32 13.96 -2.89 19.72
C ILE A 32 15.44 -3.26 19.74
N THR A 33 16.28 -2.36 19.25
CA THR A 33 17.73 -2.53 19.26
C THR A 33 18.34 -1.56 20.26
N SER A 34 19.12 -2.10 21.21
CA SER A 34 19.93 -1.30 22.15
C SER A 34 21.38 -1.35 21.68
N SER A 35 21.99 -0.18 21.53
CA SER A 35 23.41 0.00 21.22
C SER A 35 24.03 1.00 22.17
N GLY A 36 25.25 0.73 22.67
CA GLY A 36 25.95 1.62 23.63
C GLY A 36 27.25 0.97 24.13
N VAL A 37 27.63 1.28 25.37
CA VAL A 37 28.81 0.67 26.01
C VAL A 37 28.47 -0.78 26.39
N GLY A 38 28.62 -1.69 25.42
CA GLY A 38 28.32 -3.11 25.59
C GLY A 38 27.90 -3.76 24.26
N PRO A 39 27.59 -5.07 24.27
CA PRO A 39 27.13 -5.75 23.07
C PRO A 39 25.77 -5.20 22.64
N THR A 40 25.63 -4.97 21.33
CA THR A 40 24.34 -4.58 20.73
C THR A 40 23.35 -5.74 20.88
N THR A 41 22.23 -5.48 21.53
CA THR A 41 21.15 -6.46 21.72
C THR A 41 19.94 -6.04 20.91
N THR A 42 19.35 -6.97 20.17
CA THR A 42 18.10 -6.76 19.44
C THR A 42 17.06 -7.76 19.95
N VAL A 43 15.94 -7.26 20.40
CA VAL A 43 14.77 -8.05 20.75
C VAL A 43 13.73 -7.85 19.66
N THR A 44 13.27 -8.95 19.06
CA THR A 44 12.19 -8.97 18.06
C THR A 44 10.95 -9.57 18.70
N VAL A 45 9.81 -8.95 18.49
CA VAL A 45 8.49 -9.47 18.84
C VAL A 45 7.77 -9.73 17.53
N ASP A 46 7.59 -11.00 17.20
CA ASP A 46 6.80 -11.42 16.05
C ASP A 46 5.31 -11.35 16.41
N ASP A 47 4.45 -11.15 15.42
CA ASP A 47 3.00 -11.04 15.59
C ASP A 47 2.57 -9.93 16.58
N TYR A 48 3.27 -8.80 16.56
CA TYR A 48 3.02 -7.70 17.48
C TYR A 48 1.60 -7.15 17.36
N ASN A 49 1.18 -6.80 16.16
CA ASN A 49 -0.19 -6.35 15.82
C ASN A 49 -0.32 -6.30 14.29
N SER A 50 -1.54 -6.12 13.78
CA SER A 50 -1.70 -5.81 12.36
C SER A 50 -1.26 -4.38 12.06
N LEU A 51 -0.79 -4.14 10.83
CA LEU A 51 -0.39 -2.80 10.41
C LEU A 51 -1.50 -1.77 10.63
N PHE A 52 -2.74 -2.09 10.28
CA PHE A 52 -3.87 -1.20 10.46
C PHE A 52 -4.43 -1.22 11.90
N GLY A 53 -4.25 -2.31 12.66
CA GLY A 53 -4.62 -2.40 14.06
C GLY A 53 -3.79 -1.48 14.96
N MET A 54 -2.53 -1.23 14.60
CA MET A 54 -1.67 -0.31 15.35
C MET A 54 -2.14 1.16 15.30
N PHE A 55 -2.97 1.50 14.33
CA PHE A 55 -3.49 2.86 14.19
C PHE A 55 -4.67 3.15 15.12
N THR A 56 -5.22 2.13 15.76
CA THR A 56 -6.31 2.26 16.74
C THR A 56 -5.85 2.20 18.19
N ASP A 57 -4.57 1.91 18.43
CA ASP A 57 -3.99 1.78 19.75
C ASP A 57 -3.55 3.15 20.31
N ASP A 58 -3.84 3.45 21.58
CA ASP A 58 -3.55 4.75 22.23
C ASP A 58 -2.07 5.14 22.16
N ASN A 59 -1.17 4.16 22.06
CA ASN A 59 0.27 4.36 21.90
C ASN A 59 0.70 4.60 20.43
N GLY A 60 -0.18 4.36 19.47
CA GLY A 60 0.09 4.44 18.03
C GLY A 60 -0.18 5.80 17.40
N SER A 61 -0.61 6.80 18.16
CA SER A 61 -1.14 8.07 17.64
C SER A 61 -0.24 8.82 16.65
N LYS A 62 1.08 8.66 16.72
CA LYS A 62 2.04 9.30 15.80
C LYS A 62 2.06 8.67 14.40
N TYR A 63 1.58 7.44 14.24
CA TYR A 63 1.69 6.64 13.00
C TYR A 63 0.36 6.44 12.30
N VAL A 64 -0.74 6.84 12.92
CA VAL A 64 -2.12 6.75 12.39
C VAL A 64 -2.21 7.32 10.97
N GLY A 65 -1.49 8.42 10.71
CA GLY A 65 -1.57 9.13 9.44
C GLY A 65 -1.20 8.29 8.21
N VAL A 66 -0.12 7.49 8.29
CA VAL A 66 0.38 6.75 7.11
C VAL A 66 -0.56 5.61 6.75
N GLY A 67 -1.04 4.84 7.72
CA GLY A 67 -1.97 3.75 7.46
C GLY A 67 -3.32 4.25 6.96
N VAL A 68 -3.82 5.34 7.54
CA VAL A 68 -5.06 5.98 7.06
C VAL A 68 -4.90 6.42 5.60
N VAL A 69 -3.77 7.02 5.22
CA VAL A 69 -3.49 7.41 3.83
C VAL A 69 -3.47 6.19 2.91
N ILE A 70 -2.81 5.09 3.30
CA ILE A 70 -2.78 3.85 2.51
C ILE A 70 -4.21 3.32 2.29
N ILE A 71 -5.01 3.23 3.38
CA ILE A 71 -6.40 2.77 3.30
C ILE A 71 -7.21 3.66 2.36
N ILE A 72 -7.15 4.97 2.52
CA ILE A 72 -7.89 5.92 1.69
C ILE A 72 -7.50 5.76 0.22
N PHE A 73 -6.22 5.66 -0.10
CA PHE A 73 -5.75 5.53 -1.47
C PHE A 73 -6.23 4.22 -2.11
N LEU A 74 -6.16 3.10 -1.38
CA LEU A 74 -6.64 1.81 -1.88
C LEU A 74 -8.16 1.80 -2.04
N VAL A 75 -8.91 2.34 -1.09
CA VAL A 75 -10.38 2.43 -1.18
C VAL A 75 -10.81 3.29 -2.37
N ILE A 76 -10.21 4.48 -2.55
CA ILE A 76 -10.48 5.34 -3.71
C ILE A 76 -10.14 4.61 -5.01
N ALA A 77 -9.01 3.90 -5.07
CA ALA A 77 -8.60 3.12 -6.24
C ALA A 77 -9.62 2.02 -6.56
N ILE A 78 -10.06 1.25 -5.56
CA ILE A 78 -11.06 0.18 -5.73
C ILE A 78 -12.39 0.75 -6.24
N LEU A 79 -12.87 1.85 -5.65
CA LEU A 79 -14.10 2.49 -6.07
C LEU A 79 -14.01 3.03 -7.50
N ALA A 80 -12.90 3.68 -7.86
CA ALA A 80 -12.67 4.21 -9.20
C ALA A 80 -12.62 3.10 -10.25
N ILE A 81 -11.92 1.99 -9.98
CA ILE A 81 -11.88 0.82 -10.87
C ILE A 81 -13.27 0.19 -10.98
N GLY A 82 -13.99 0.08 -9.87
CA GLY A 82 -15.37 -0.44 -9.85
C GLY A 82 -16.30 0.37 -10.74
N LEU A 83 -16.19 1.71 -10.70
CA LEU A 83 -16.94 2.60 -11.59
C LEU A 83 -16.57 2.42 -13.08
N LEU A 84 -15.28 2.24 -13.38
CA LEU A 84 -14.83 1.97 -14.76
C LEU A 84 -15.39 0.65 -15.29
N ILE A 85 -15.33 -0.41 -14.47
CA ILE A 85 -15.89 -1.72 -14.82
C ILE A 85 -17.40 -1.60 -15.04
N ALA A 86 -18.12 -0.92 -14.15
CA ALA A 86 -19.56 -0.70 -14.28
C ALA A 86 -19.91 0.09 -15.55
N ALA A 87 -19.13 1.12 -15.90
CA ALA A 87 -19.33 1.89 -17.12
C ALA A 87 -19.15 1.04 -18.39
N GLU A 88 -18.19 0.12 -18.39
CA GLU A 88 -17.99 -0.83 -19.50
C GLU A 88 -19.18 -1.79 -19.67
N PHE A 89 -19.74 -2.31 -18.55
CA PHE A 89 -20.93 -3.16 -18.59
C PHE A 89 -22.16 -2.40 -19.10
N LEU A 90 -22.34 -1.15 -18.69
CA LEU A 90 -23.44 -0.28 -19.13
C LEU A 90 -23.24 0.25 -20.55
N LYS A 91 -22.17 -0.13 -21.23
CA LYS A 91 -21.80 0.34 -22.60
C LYS A 91 -21.71 1.87 -22.71
N LYS A 92 -21.53 2.58 -21.60
CA LYS A 92 -21.26 4.02 -21.58
C LYS A 92 -19.78 4.25 -21.87
N SER A 93 -19.47 4.99 -22.93
CA SER A 93 -18.12 5.50 -23.15
C SER A 93 -17.82 6.61 -22.18
N CYS A 94 -16.78 6.45 -21.37
CA CYS A 94 -16.30 7.52 -20.49
C CYS A 94 -15.06 8.15 -21.16
N GLU A 95 -15.19 9.41 -21.58
CA GLU A 95 -14.07 10.13 -22.23
C GLU A 95 -12.88 10.31 -21.27
N TRP A 96 -13.13 10.28 -19.97
CA TRP A 96 -12.16 10.44 -18.89
C TRP A 96 -11.56 9.12 -18.37
N GLU A 97 -11.89 7.99 -19.02
CA GLU A 97 -11.43 6.66 -18.60
C GLU A 97 -9.92 6.60 -18.44
N TRP A 98 -9.17 7.15 -19.39
CA TRP A 98 -7.71 7.15 -19.34
C TRP A 98 -7.15 7.97 -18.16
N ILE A 99 -7.77 9.12 -17.82
CA ILE A 99 -7.36 9.96 -16.69
C ILE A 99 -7.61 9.22 -15.38
N ILE A 100 -8.76 8.57 -15.25
CA ILE A 100 -9.11 7.77 -14.06
C ILE A 100 -8.11 6.62 -13.91
N ASN A 101 -7.80 5.88 -14.98
CA ASN A 101 -6.82 4.79 -14.93
C ASN A 101 -5.42 5.27 -14.53
N VAL A 102 -4.96 6.41 -15.05
CA VAL A 102 -3.67 7.01 -14.65
C VAL A 102 -3.73 7.47 -13.19
N GLY A 103 -4.80 8.12 -12.77
CA GLY A 103 -4.99 8.54 -11.37
C GLY A 103 -4.96 7.36 -10.40
N VAL A 104 -5.67 6.28 -10.71
CA VAL A 104 -5.66 5.04 -9.92
C VAL A 104 -4.26 4.42 -9.87
N CYS A 105 -3.55 4.41 -11.00
CA CYS A 105 -2.16 3.94 -11.03
C CYS A 105 -1.29 4.72 -10.04
N VAL A 106 -1.37 6.05 -10.06
CA VAL A 106 -0.60 6.91 -9.16
C VAL A 106 -0.94 6.62 -7.69
N LEU A 107 -2.23 6.54 -7.35
CA LEU A 107 -2.67 6.24 -5.98
C LEU A 107 -2.15 4.88 -5.49
N MET A 108 -2.25 3.84 -6.32
CA MET A 108 -1.80 2.50 -5.95
C MET A 108 -0.27 2.41 -5.86
N VAL A 109 0.46 3.11 -6.73
CA VAL A 109 1.93 3.16 -6.66
C VAL A 109 2.37 3.88 -5.38
N ILE A 110 1.76 5.01 -5.03
CA ILE A 110 2.07 5.72 -3.79
C ILE A 110 1.75 4.84 -2.58
N ALA A 111 0.59 4.16 -2.56
CA ALA A 111 0.23 3.23 -1.49
C ALA A 111 1.27 2.09 -1.36
N GLY A 112 1.73 1.52 -2.48
CA GLY A 112 2.77 0.50 -2.49
C GLY A 112 4.11 1.00 -1.93
N ILE A 113 4.53 2.20 -2.32
CA ILE A 113 5.75 2.83 -1.78
C ILE A 113 5.62 3.09 -0.28
N LEU A 114 4.46 3.56 0.17
CA LEU A 114 4.20 3.81 1.59
C LEU A 114 4.28 2.51 2.41
N TYR A 115 3.80 1.38 1.90
CA TYR A 115 4.00 0.09 2.58
C TYR A 115 5.49 -0.19 2.84
N PHE A 116 6.36 0.01 1.86
CA PHE A 116 7.80 -0.23 2.02
C PHE A 116 8.50 0.83 2.88
N ALA A 117 7.96 2.04 2.97
CA ALA A 117 8.51 3.11 3.78
C ALA A 117 8.19 3.00 5.27
N ILE A 118 7.24 2.13 5.67
CA ILE A 118 6.79 1.98 7.06
C ILE A 118 7.94 1.78 8.05
N PRO A 119 8.93 0.90 7.84
CA PRO A 119 10.02 0.71 8.81
C PRO A 119 10.80 1.98 9.10
N GLU A 120 11.03 2.81 8.09
CA GLU A 120 11.77 4.07 8.27
C GLU A 120 10.89 5.17 8.89
N ILE A 121 9.61 5.23 8.52
CA ILE A 121 8.65 6.19 9.09
C ILE A 121 8.38 5.90 10.57
N THR A 122 8.36 4.62 10.96
CA THR A 122 8.07 4.20 12.34
C THR A 122 9.30 4.14 13.24
N LYS A 123 10.48 4.40 12.70
CA LYS A 123 11.73 4.37 13.45
C LYS A 123 11.75 5.44 14.53
N GLN A 124 11.89 5.01 15.78
CA GLN A 124 12.11 5.90 16.93
C GLN A 124 13.51 5.67 17.50
N VAL A 125 14.23 6.73 17.74
CA VAL A 125 15.56 6.70 18.35
C VAL A 125 15.51 7.51 19.65
N THR A 126 15.80 6.85 20.77
CA THR A 126 15.88 7.48 22.10
C THR A 126 17.28 7.27 22.65
N THR A 127 17.96 8.37 22.99
CA THR A 127 19.28 8.33 23.61
C THR A 127 19.16 8.47 25.10
N LEU A 128 19.69 7.50 25.85
CA LEU A 128 19.74 7.46 27.30
C LEU A 128 21.21 7.42 27.76
N GLY A 129 21.78 8.59 28.04
CA GLY A 129 23.21 8.69 28.36
C GLY A 129 24.08 8.28 27.17
N SER A 130 24.93 7.25 27.36
CA SER A 130 25.80 6.70 26.31
C SER A 130 25.17 5.58 25.48
N SER A 131 23.91 5.23 25.77
CA SER A 131 23.18 4.16 25.09
C SER A 131 22.10 4.72 24.19
N THR A 132 21.90 4.10 23.01
CA THR A 132 20.86 4.46 22.05
C THR A 132 19.90 3.30 21.90
N LEU A 133 18.62 3.57 22.12
CA LEU A 133 17.54 2.63 21.86
C LEU A 133 16.86 2.98 20.52
N THR A 134 16.81 2.04 19.63
CA THR A 134 16.10 2.17 18.34
C THR A 134 14.94 1.20 18.31
N ALA A 135 13.73 1.72 18.27
CA ALA A 135 12.52 0.95 18.06
C ALA A 135 12.01 1.16 16.65
N LYS A 136 11.65 0.11 15.94
CA LYS A 136 11.04 0.16 14.60
C LYS A 136 10.08 -0.99 14.37
N ILE A 137 9.12 -0.76 13.49
CA ILE A 137 8.24 -1.80 12.99
C ILE A 137 8.90 -2.41 11.75
N ASN A 138 9.07 -3.72 11.77
CA ASN A 138 9.58 -4.45 10.63
C ASN A 138 8.40 -4.98 9.80
N LEU A 139 8.53 -4.92 8.48
CA LEU A 139 7.54 -5.52 7.60
C LEU A 139 7.63 -7.04 7.71
N ALA A 140 6.51 -7.66 8.07
CA ALA A 140 6.30 -9.10 7.91
C ALA A 140 5.82 -9.42 6.48
N GLY A 141 5.65 -10.70 6.16
CA GLY A 141 5.28 -11.14 4.81
C GLY A 141 4.01 -10.48 4.25
N GLY A 142 2.99 -10.27 5.10
CA GLY A 142 1.72 -9.66 4.68
C GLY A 142 1.87 -8.26 4.07
N PRO A 143 2.40 -7.27 4.81
CA PRO A 143 2.62 -5.91 4.30
C PRO A 143 3.58 -5.84 3.10
N ILE A 144 4.60 -6.70 3.03
CA ILE A 144 5.49 -6.77 1.86
C ILE A 144 4.69 -7.18 0.61
N VAL A 145 3.91 -8.24 0.73
CA VAL A 145 3.06 -8.73 -0.38
C VAL A 145 1.99 -7.69 -0.73
N ALA A 146 1.42 -7.00 0.25
CA ALA A 146 0.49 -5.90 0.03
C ALA A 146 1.11 -4.78 -0.81
N GLY A 147 2.35 -4.36 -0.47
CA GLY A 147 3.09 -3.37 -1.24
C GLY A 147 3.33 -3.81 -2.68
N ILE A 148 3.78 -5.05 -2.88
CA ILE A 148 4.00 -5.63 -4.23
C ILE A 148 2.68 -5.66 -5.02
N PHE A 149 1.59 -6.12 -4.43
CA PHE A 149 0.30 -6.21 -5.11
C PHE A 149 -0.28 -4.85 -5.43
N SER A 150 -0.09 -3.86 -4.56
CA SER A 150 -0.47 -2.48 -4.85
C SER A 150 0.30 -1.92 -6.06
N LEU A 151 1.62 -2.16 -6.14
CA LEU A 151 2.43 -1.73 -7.28
C LEU A 151 2.01 -2.45 -8.57
N LEU A 152 1.87 -3.77 -8.55
CA LEU A 152 1.49 -4.56 -9.74
C LEU A 152 0.07 -4.20 -10.22
N GLY A 153 -0.87 -4.03 -9.29
CA GLY A 153 -2.24 -3.60 -9.62
C GLY A 153 -2.25 -2.20 -10.22
N GLY A 154 -1.49 -1.27 -9.65
CA GLY A 154 -1.33 0.08 -10.19
C GLY A 154 -0.75 0.07 -11.60
N LEU A 155 0.29 -0.72 -11.87
CA LEU A 155 0.87 -0.86 -13.21
C LEU A 155 -0.11 -1.48 -14.21
N ALA A 156 -0.90 -2.48 -13.80
CA ALA A 156 -1.90 -3.09 -14.68
C ALA A 156 -2.97 -2.08 -15.13
N VAL A 157 -3.50 -1.30 -14.18
CA VAL A 157 -4.48 -0.25 -14.47
C VAL A 157 -3.84 0.90 -15.26
N GLY A 158 -2.62 1.31 -14.88
CA GLY A 158 -1.88 2.37 -15.54
C GLY A 158 -1.56 2.05 -17.00
N PHE A 159 -1.21 0.79 -17.30
CA PHE A 159 -1.01 0.34 -18.67
C PHE A 159 -2.27 0.53 -19.52
N ASN A 160 -3.45 0.29 -18.93
CA ASN A 160 -4.72 0.52 -19.60
C ASN A 160 -4.93 2.02 -19.93
N GLY A 161 -4.55 2.92 -19.03
CA GLY A 161 -4.60 4.37 -19.27
C GLY A 161 -3.62 4.83 -20.35
N VAL A 162 -2.36 4.40 -20.28
CA VAL A 162 -1.30 4.80 -21.22
C VAL A 162 -1.54 4.24 -22.63
N LYS A 163 -2.13 3.05 -22.74
CA LYS A 163 -2.51 2.43 -24.04
C LYS A 163 -3.36 3.37 -24.90
N HIS A 164 -4.17 4.24 -24.28
CA HIS A 164 -4.95 5.24 -25.01
C HIS A 164 -4.07 6.17 -25.85
N PHE A 165 -2.88 6.53 -25.36
CA PHE A 165 -1.94 7.40 -26.08
C PHE A 165 -1.12 6.64 -27.11
N ILE A 166 -0.69 5.40 -26.80
CA ILE A 166 0.19 4.61 -27.67
C ILE A 166 -0.56 4.13 -28.92
N PHE A 167 -1.83 3.75 -28.77
CA PHE A 167 -2.61 3.17 -29.86
C PHE A 167 -3.66 4.11 -30.47
N LYS A 168 -3.55 5.41 -30.20
CA LYS A 168 -4.37 6.45 -30.84
C LYS A 168 -3.75 6.84 -32.19
N LYS A 169 -3.58 5.84 -33.05
CA LYS A 169 -3.34 6.02 -34.49
C LYS A 169 -4.46 5.39 -35.29
#